data_d3be3a0ad9103189c91c6a8e065a8559
#
_entry.id   d3be3a0ad9103189c91c6a8e065a8559
#
_cell.length_a   1.000
_cell.length_b   1.000
_cell.length_c   1.000
_cell.angle_alpha   90.00
_cell.angle_beta   90.00
_cell.angle_gamma   90.00
#
_symmetry.space_group_name_H-M   'P 1'
#
loop_
_entity.id
_entity.type
_entity.pdbx_description
1 polymer ?
#
loop_
_entity_poly.entity_id
_entity_poly.type
_entity_poly.pdbx_seq_one_letter_code
_entity_poly.pdbx_strand_id
1 'polypeptide(L)'
;MKYKIIACDMDETLLSSDATICQCNIEAITEAIAKGVKFVPCTGRGFRSIEGVLRTLGLYDQADQYVIGFNGAHITENKGSRSLFWNPIPFDLADRIFRRCCAYGQCMHIYTRDVVYITNITPDEEAFLHGRMGYVPIEAENLDFIRGKEEVCKLIVTNTDYEYLQQIHAEIRPLLDDITVSFSSNRYIEFMHRGVNKGAGLWKLADLLGVPYGETLAIGDNINDTDMLKAAGLSVGVHNLNPIIRPYCDVVTDATNDEGAVAEAIEKYVL
;
A
#
# COMPACT_ATOMS: atom_id res chain seq x y z
N MET A 1 0.14 -11.52 25.05
CA MET A 1 -0.37 -11.91 23.72
C MET A 1 0.79 -12.36 22.85
N LYS A 2 0.56 -13.29 21.93
CA LYS A 2 1.59 -13.81 21.03
C LYS A 2 1.98 -12.76 19.99
N TYR A 3 1.01 -12.09 19.36
CA TYR A 3 1.27 -11.12 18.31
C TYR A 3 1.29 -9.69 18.85
N LYS A 4 2.29 -8.90 18.40
CA LYS A 4 2.54 -7.51 18.81
C LYS A 4 2.19 -6.51 17.71
N ILE A 5 2.28 -6.95 16.44
CA ILE A 5 1.97 -6.15 15.26
C ILE A 5 0.95 -6.93 14.43
N ILE A 6 -0.13 -6.26 14.02
CA ILE A 6 -1.06 -6.71 12.99
C ILE A 6 -0.88 -5.78 11.81
N ALA A 7 -0.27 -6.26 10.72
CA ALA A 7 -0.23 -5.55 9.44
C ALA A 7 -1.45 -5.96 8.62
N CYS A 8 -2.29 -5.00 8.30
CA CYS A 8 -3.55 -5.26 7.60
C CYS A 8 -3.60 -4.46 6.30
N ASP A 9 -3.84 -5.14 5.18
CA ASP A 9 -4.20 -4.45 3.95
C ASP A 9 -5.52 -3.69 4.12
N MET A 10 -5.76 -2.72 3.24
CA MET A 10 -6.92 -1.85 3.36
C MET A 10 -8.02 -2.20 2.37
N ASP A 11 -7.74 -2.08 1.07
CA ASP A 11 -8.76 -2.22 0.03
C ASP A 11 -9.18 -3.70 -0.10
N GLU A 12 -10.46 -4.01 -0.02
CA GLU A 12 -11.01 -5.38 -0.07
C GLU A 12 -10.54 -6.33 1.07
N THR A 13 -9.87 -5.77 2.10
CA THR A 13 -9.46 -6.49 3.32
C THR A 13 -10.08 -5.84 4.57
N LEU A 14 -9.62 -4.63 4.96
CA LEU A 14 -10.17 -3.85 6.07
C LEU A 14 -11.43 -3.09 5.65
N LEU A 15 -11.39 -2.54 4.43
CA LEU A 15 -12.49 -1.77 3.85
C LEU A 15 -13.48 -2.70 3.17
N SER A 16 -14.75 -2.45 3.44
CA SER A 16 -15.86 -3.08 2.72
C SER A 16 -15.94 -2.61 1.27
N SER A 17 -16.74 -3.27 0.46
CA SER A 17 -16.95 -2.94 -0.96
C SER A 17 -17.46 -1.52 -1.21
N ASP A 18 -18.11 -0.90 -0.21
CA ASP A 18 -18.55 0.51 -0.22
C ASP A 18 -17.50 1.48 0.36
N ALA A 19 -16.26 1.01 0.61
CA ALA A 19 -15.16 1.74 1.21
C ALA A 19 -15.39 2.20 2.66
N THR A 20 -16.33 1.62 3.38
CA THR A 20 -16.53 1.80 4.83
C THR A 20 -15.76 0.73 5.62
N ILE A 21 -15.75 0.85 6.95
CA ILE A 21 -15.18 -0.17 7.84
C ILE A 21 -16.32 -0.80 8.63
N CYS A 22 -16.42 -2.14 8.60
CA CYS A 22 -17.40 -2.86 9.42
C CYS A 22 -17.23 -2.50 10.90
N GLN A 23 -18.33 -2.27 11.60
CA GLN A 23 -18.31 -1.88 13.01
C GLN A 23 -17.61 -2.94 13.88
N CYS A 24 -17.80 -4.22 13.59
CA CYS A 24 -17.11 -5.31 14.30
C CYS A 24 -15.58 -5.24 14.14
N ASN A 25 -15.07 -4.83 12.95
CA ASN A 25 -13.64 -4.62 12.75
C ASN A 25 -13.11 -3.49 13.64
N ILE A 26 -13.85 -2.37 13.76
CA ILE A 26 -13.46 -1.24 14.62
C ILE A 26 -13.39 -1.69 16.09
N GLU A 27 -14.35 -2.46 16.55
CA GLU A 27 -14.43 -2.96 17.95
C GLU A 27 -13.27 -3.92 18.25
N ALA A 28 -13.03 -4.91 17.40
CA ALA A 28 -11.93 -5.88 17.58
C ALA A 28 -10.55 -5.21 17.53
N ILE A 29 -10.35 -4.26 16.59
CA ILE A 29 -9.10 -3.47 16.49
C ILE A 29 -8.90 -2.64 17.75
N THR A 30 -9.94 -1.96 18.24
CA THR A 30 -9.87 -1.14 19.46
C THR A 30 -9.49 -2.00 20.68
N GLU A 31 -10.07 -3.20 20.80
CA GLU A 31 -9.76 -4.12 21.90
C GLU A 31 -8.30 -4.62 21.82
N ALA A 32 -7.83 -5.00 20.61
CA ALA A 32 -6.45 -5.42 20.41
C ALA A 32 -5.45 -4.32 20.77
N ILE A 33 -5.73 -3.07 20.38
CA ILE A 33 -4.91 -1.90 20.73
C ILE A 33 -4.90 -1.67 22.25
N ALA A 34 -6.04 -1.76 22.92
CA ALA A 34 -6.13 -1.63 24.38
C ALA A 34 -5.29 -2.69 25.11
N LYS A 35 -5.06 -3.85 24.48
CA LYS A 35 -4.17 -4.91 24.97
C LYS A 35 -2.70 -4.74 24.57
N GLY A 36 -2.35 -3.62 23.90
CA GLY A 36 -0.97 -3.25 23.53
C GLY A 36 -0.49 -3.75 22.18
N VAL A 37 -1.39 -4.28 21.32
CA VAL A 37 -1.06 -4.66 19.95
C VAL A 37 -1.03 -3.42 19.06
N LYS A 38 -0.09 -3.36 18.10
CA LYS A 38 -0.04 -2.31 17.08
C LYS A 38 -0.86 -2.77 15.89
N PHE A 39 -1.98 -2.09 15.61
CA PHE A 39 -2.71 -2.28 14.36
C PHE A 39 -2.16 -1.33 13.30
N VAL A 40 -1.62 -1.88 12.24
CA VAL A 40 -0.83 -1.16 11.23
C VAL A 40 -1.47 -1.33 9.86
N PRO A 41 -2.21 -0.31 9.37
CA PRO A 41 -2.62 -0.28 7.97
C PRO A 41 -1.41 -0.38 7.05
N CYS A 42 -1.44 -1.32 6.08
CA CYS A 42 -0.36 -1.59 5.14
C CYS A 42 -0.90 -1.46 3.71
N THR A 43 -0.62 -0.36 3.03
CA THR A 43 -1.34 0.03 1.81
C THR A 43 -0.42 0.59 0.72
N GLY A 44 -0.88 0.53 -0.53
CA GLY A 44 -0.27 1.26 -1.66
C GLY A 44 -0.51 2.77 -1.65
N ARG A 45 -1.39 3.25 -0.75
CA ARG A 45 -1.74 4.66 -0.60
C ARG A 45 -0.73 5.39 0.30
N GLY A 46 -0.65 6.72 0.17
CA GLY A 46 0.12 7.56 1.08
C GLY A 46 -0.65 7.87 2.37
N PHE A 47 0.07 8.26 3.44
CA PHE A 47 -0.51 8.55 4.76
C PHE A 47 -1.69 9.53 4.71
N ARG A 48 -1.55 10.64 3.96
CA ARG A 48 -2.60 11.66 3.85
C ARG A 48 -3.90 11.13 3.26
N SER A 49 -3.82 10.22 2.30
CA SER A 49 -5.02 9.67 1.64
C SER A 49 -5.81 8.70 2.52
N ILE A 50 -5.26 8.26 3.64
CA ILE A 50 -5.90 7.34 4.59
C ILE A 50 -6.25 8.00 5.94
N GLU A 51 -6.07 9.32 6.08
CA GLU A 51 -6.39 10.03 7.33
C GLU A 51 -7.84 9.80 7.78
N GLY A 52 -8.79 9.72 6.85
CA GLY A 52 -10.19 9.40 7.16
C GLY A 52 -10.33 8.05 7.85
N VAL A 53 -9.67 7.02 7.31
CA VAL A 53 -9.64 5.66 7.88
C VAL A 53 -8.99 5.69 9.27
N LEU A 54 -7.86 6.37 9.43
CA LEU A 54 -7.20 6.49 10.73
C LEU A 54 -8.09 7.20 11.77
N ARG A 55 -8.87 8.19 11.37
CA ARG A 55 -9.85 8.87 12.27
C ARG A 55 -10.97 7.93 12.68
N THR A 56 -11.52 7.17 11.76
CA THR A 56 -12.55 6.16 12.03
C THR A 56 -12.06 5.10 13.02
N LEU A 57 -10.80 4.68 12.90
CA LEU A 57 -10.18 3.71 13.81
C LEU A 57 -9.67 4.33 15.13
N GLY A 58 -9.76 5.65 15.33
CA GLY A 58 -9.19 6.33 16.49
C GLY A 58 -7.65 6.35 16.52
N LEU A 59 -7.00 6.11 15.37
CA LEU A 59 -5.54 6.03 15.24
C LEU A 59 -4.87 7.32 14.75
N TYR A 60 -5.65 8.28 14.24
CA TYR A 60 -5.11 9.53 13.72
C TYR A 60 -4.44 10.34 14.82
N ASP A 61 -3.24 10.85 14.56
CA ASP A 61 -2.40 11.64 15.47
C ASP A 61 -2.12 10.95 16.83
N GLN A 62 -2.20 9.61 16.89
CA GLN A 62 -1.85 8.84 18.07
C GLN A 62 -0.37 8.46 18.06
N ALA A 63 0.30 8.63 19.21
CA ALA A 63 1.66 8.14 19.41
C ALA A 63 1.67 6.61 19.43
N ASP A 64 2.81 6.02 19.03
CA ASP A 64 3.01 4.58 19.06
C ASP A 64 1.99 3.79 18.23
N GLN A 65 1.44 4.44 17.19
CA GLN A 65 0.62 3.87 16.14
C GLN A 65 1.26 4.21 14.79
N TYR A 66 1.15 3.31 13.83
CA TYR A 66 1.96 3.36 12.61
C TYR A 66 1.15 3.05 11.36
N VAL A 67 1.66 3.50 10.22
CA VAL A 67 1.19 3.16 8.87
C VAL A 67 2.38 2.72 8.03
N ILE A 68 2.21 1.65 7.27
CA ILE A 68 3.10 1.25 6.18
C ILE A 68 2.42 1.69 4.89
N GLY A 69 2.90 2.81 4.33
CA GLY A 69 2.38 3.41 3.09
C GLY A 69 3.23 3.11 1.86
N PHE A 70 2.67 3.42 0.68
CA PHE A 70 3.33 3.26 -0.61
C PHE A 70 3.96 1.87 -0.80
N ASN A 71 3.20 0.81 -0.44
CA ASN A 71 3.64 -0.58 -0.49
C ASN A 71 4.94 -0.86 0.28
N GLY A 72 5.20 -0.14 1.39
CA GLY A 72 6.40 -0.33 2.21
C GLY A 72 7.51 0.69 1.96
N ALA A 73 7.36 1.63 1.02
CA ALA A 73 8.34 2.69 0.79
C ALA A 73 8.35 3.73 1.93
N HIS A 74 7.26 3.87 2.68
CA HIS A 74 7.14 4.83 3.75
C HIS A 74 6.57 4.19 5.02
N ILE A 75 7.24 4.39 6.14
CA ILE A 75 6.72 4.07 7.46
C ILE A 75 6.54 5.37 8.23
N THR A 76 5.30 5.61 8.67
CA THR A 76 4.93 6.83 9.38
C THR A 76 4.42 6.47 10.77
N GLU A 77 4.93 7.14 11.81
CA GLU A 77 4.20 7.19 13.09
C GLU A 77 3.07 8.21 12.98
N ASN A 78 1.89 7.84 13.46
CA ASN A 78 0.69 8.64 13.28
C ASN A 78 0.76 9.99 14.00
N LYS A 79 1.44 10.04 15.15
CA LYS A 79 1.66 11.28 15.91
C LYS A 79 2.49 12.29 15.12
N GLY A 80 1.85 13.39 14.73
CA GLY A 80 2.49 14.43 13.93
C GLY A 80 2.93 13.95 12.53
N SER A 81 2.40 12.84 12.04
CA SER A 81 2.76 12.24 10.75
C SER A 81 4.29 12.07 10.59
N ARG A 82 4.95 11.59 11.66
CA ARG A 82 6.42 11.51 11.73
C ARG A 82 6.94 10.39 10.85
N SER A 83 7.74 10.73 9.84
CA SER A 83 8.41 9.75 8.98
C SER A 83 9.50 9.01 9.77
N LEU A 84 9.41 7.68 9.82
CA LEU A 84 10.38 6.78 10.46
C LEU A 84 11.28 6.09 9.44
N PHE A 85 10.78 5.86 8.24
CA PHE A 85 11.51 5.27 7.13
C PHE A 85 10.94 5.82 5.83
N TRP A 86 11.84 6.15 4.91
CA TRP A 86 11.49 6.65 3.58
C TRP A 86 12.47 6.09 2.55
N ASN A 87 11.97 5.46 1.51
CA ASN A 87 12.77 4.80 0.48
C ASN A 87 12.28 5.21 -0.92
N PRO A 88 12.59 6.45 -1.37
CA PRO A 88 12.19 6.93 -2.67
C PRO A 88 13.03 6.30 -3.80
N ILE A 89 12.53 6.40 -5.02
CA ILE A 89 13.31 6.09 -6.23
C ILE A 89 14.37 7.18 -6.39
N PRO A 90 15.65 6.86 -6.63
CA PRO A 90 16.65 7.87 -6.96
C PRO A 90 16.19 8.77 -8.10
N PHE A 91 16.30 10.08 -7.94
CA PHE A 91 15.68 11.07 -8.83
C PHE A 91 15.99 10.82 -10.30
N ASP A 92 17.27 10.63 -10.65
CA ASP A 92 17.71 10.46 -12.04
C ASP A 92 17.17 9.13 -12.64
N LEU A 93 16.93 8.12 -11.82
CA LEU A 93 16.28 6.88 -12.25
C LEU A 93 14.78 7.11 -12.48
N ALA A 94 14.10 7.78 -11.55
CA ALA A 94 12.70 8.15 -11.71
C ALA A 94 12.46 8.99 -12.96
N ASP A 95 13.31 10.00 -13.20
CA ASP A 95 13.21 10.87 -14.38
C ASP A 95 13.43 10.10 -15.69
N ARG A 96 14.40 9.18 -15.74
CA ARG A 96 14.61 8.32 -16.91
C ARG A 96 13.42 7.42 -17.22
N ILE A 97 12.83 6.80 -16.19
CA ILE A 97 11.63 5.97 -16.33
C ILE A 97 10.46 6.84 -16.80
N PHE A 98 10.25 7.99 -16.17
CA PHE A 98 9.18 8.91 -16.52
C PHE A 98 9.27 9.37 -17.98
N ARG A 99 10.44 9.89 -18.43
CA ARG A 99 10.66 10.31 -19.82
C ARG A 99 10.41 9.17 -20.80
N ARG A 100 10.86 7.95 -20.47
CA ARG A 100 10.66 6.80 -21.35
C ARG A 100 9.18 6.43 -21.45
N CYS A 101 8.45 6.47 -20.35
CA CYS A 101 7.02 6.18 -20.29
C CYS A 101 6.17 7.28 -20.95
N CYS A 102 6.55 8.55 -20.83
CA CYS A 102 5.88 9.66 -21.54
C CYS A 102 5.82 9.45 -23.06
N ALA A 103 6.83 8.79 -23.65
CA ALA A 103 6.87 8.51 -25.07
C ALA A 103 5.73 7.60 -25.55
N TYR A 104 5.06 6.88 -24.65
CA TYR A 104 3.87 6.08 -24.98
C TYR A 104 2.57 6.90 -24.94
N GLY A 105 2.61 8.17 -24.55
CA GLY A 105 1.43 9.05 -24.45
C GLY A 105 0.39 8.60 -23.42
N GLN A 106 0.79 7.73 -22.47
CA GLN A 106 -0.12 7.22 -21.47
C GLN A 106 -0.30 8.20 -20.31
N CYS A 107 -1.40 8.06 -19.58
CA CYS A 107 -1.58 8.74 -18.31
C CYS A 107 -0.57 8.20 -17.30
N MET A 108 0.11 9.11 -16.61
CA MET A 108 1.10 8.76 -15.59
C MET A 108 0.84 9.49 -14.29
N HIS A 109 0.99 8.77 -13.18
CA HIS A 109 0.98 9.34 -11.86
C HIS A 109 2.40 9.39 -11.29
N ILE A 110 2.74 10.49 -10.65
CA ILE A 110 3.98 10.71 -9.94
C ILE A 110 3.64 10.91 -8.47
N TYR A 111 3.97 9.95 -7.63
CA TYR A 111 3.74 10.00 -6.20
C TYR A 111 4.97 10.54 -5.51
N THR A 112 4.83 11.67 -4.85
CA THR A 112 5.77 12.15 -3.84
C THR A 112 5.22 11.83 -2.45
N ARG A 113 5.91 12.23 -1.39
CA ARG A 113 5.44 11.97 -0.04
C ARG A 113 4.07 12.57 0.26
N ASP A 114 3.81 13.77 -0.25
CA ASP A 114 2.66 14.58 0.14
C ASP A 114 1.71 14.89 -1.02
N VAL A 115 2.17 14.79 -2.26
CA VAL A 115 1.42 15.17 -3.46
C VAL A 115 1.46 14.07 -4.50
N VAL A 116 0.37 13.89 -5.22
CA VAL A 116 0.30 13.07 -6.43
C VAL A 116 0.13 14.01 -7.61
N TYR A 117 1.05 13.96 -8.56
CA TYR A 117 0.95 14.67 -9.83
C TYR A 117 0.50 13.71 -10.91
N ILE A 118 -0.37 14.17 -11.83
CA ILE A 118 -0.83 13.34 -12.94
C ILE A 118 -0.66 14.10 -14.25
N THR A 119 -0.04 13.45 -15.23
CA THR A 119 0.04 13.96 -16.60
C THR A 119 -0.78 13.07 -17.55
N ASN A 120 -1.29 13.65 -18.64
CA ASN A 120 -2.10 12.97 -19.66
C ASN A 120 -3.30 12.21 -19.08
N ILE A 121 -3.97 12.79 -18.06
CA ILE A 121 -5.13 12.14 -17.45
C ILE A 121 -6.24 11.91 -18.49
N THR A 122 -6.77 10.69 -18.51
CA THR A 122 -7.88 10.31 -19.38
C THR A 122 -9.21 10.47 -18.64
N PRO A 123 -10.36 10.68 -19.36
CA PRO A 123 -11.67 10.75 -18.70
C PRO A 123 -12.02 9.51 -17.89
N ASP A 124 -11.57 8.32 -18.33
CA ASP A 124 -11.76 7.07 -17.60
C ASP A 124 -10.96 7.05 -16.29
N GLU A 125 -9.71 7.51 -16.32
CA GLU A 125 -8.89 7.60 -15.11
C GLU A 125 -9.40 8.67 -14.15
N GLU A 126 -9.82 9.82 -14.66
CA GLU A 126 -10.43 10.87 -13.84
C GLU A 126 -11.70 10.36 -13.12
N ALA A 127 -12.57 9.64 -13.84
CA ALA A 127 -13.76 9.03 -13.26
C ALA A 127 -13.40 7.96 -12.21
N PHE A 128 -12.36 7.16 -12.46
CA PHE A 128 -11.89 6.14 -11.52
C PHE A 128 -11.33 6.75 -10.23
N LEU A 129 -10.61 7.87 -10.32
CA LEU A 129 -10.00 8.56 -9.18
C LEU A 129 -11.01 9.41 -8.38
N HIS A 130 -12.15 9.74 -8.98
CA HIS A 130 -13.14 10.62 -8.35
C HIS A 130 -13.58 10.10 -6.98
N GLY A 131 -13.44 10.94 -5.94
CA GLY A 131 -13.75 10.58 -4.55
C GLY A 131 -12.74 9.61 -3.87
N ARG A 132 -11.75 9.10 -4.61
CA ARG A 132 -10.75 8.17 -4.08
C ARG A 132 -9.43 8.84 -3.71
N MET A 133 -9.01 9.83 -4.49
CA MET A 133 -7.70 10.46 -4.33
C MET A 133 -7.68 11.88 -4.91
N GLY A 134 -7.04 12.81 -4.18
CA GLY A 134 -6.68 14.13 -4.72
C GLY A 134 -5.37 14.08 -5.50
N TYR A 135 -5.28 14.88 -6.56
CA TYR A 135 -4.07 15.00 -7.38
C TYR A 135 -3.93 16.40 -7.96
N VAL A 136 -2.74 16.72 -8.46
CA VAL A 136 -2.41 17.94 -9.17
C VAL A 136 -2.18 17.59 -10.65
N PRO A 137 -3.03 18.06 -11.58
CA PRO A 137 -2.78 17.85 -13.00
C PRO A 137 -1.58 18.67 -13.46
N ILE A 138 -0.74 18.07 -14.30
CA ILE A 138 0.45 18.72 -14.85
C ILE A 138 0.62 18.42 -16.33
N GLU A 139 1.37 19.30 -17.01
CA GLU A 139 1.94 19.06 -18.32
C GLU A 139 3.45 18.98 -18.16
N ALA A 140 4.03 17.80 -18.28
CA ALA A 140 5.46 17.59 -18.07
C ALA A 140 5.99 16.42 -18.94
N GLU A 141 7.18 16.64 -19.50
CA GLU A 141 7.95 15.61 -20.23
C GLU A 141 9.13 15.07 -19.41
N ASN A 142 9.33 15.64 -18.21
CA ASN A 142 10.41 15.30 -17.28
C ASN A 142 10.01 15.69 -15.84
N LEU A 143 10.81 15.27 -14.86
CA LEU A 143 10.57 15.55 -13.45
C LEU A 143 11.31 16.79 -12.93
N ASP A 144 11.86 17.66 -13.79
CA ASP A 144 12.63 18.83 -13.35
C ASP A 144 11.82 19.81 -12.49
N PHE A 145 10.50 19.84 -12.61
CA PHE A 145 9.62 20.70 -11.81
C PHE A 145 9.66 20.40 -10.29
N ILE A 146 10.02 19.16 -9.91
CA ILE A 146 10.19 18.73 -8.50
C ILE A 146 11.64 18.49 -8.12
N ARG A 147 12.61 18.65 -9.04
CA ARG A 147 14.04 18.39 -8.79
C ARG A 147 14.54 19.19 -7.59
N GLY A 148 15.09 18.49 -6.60
CA GLY A 148 15.63 19.10 -5.38
C GLY A 148 14.59 19.65 -4.40
N LYS A 149 13.30 19.46 -4.66
CA LYS A 149 12.19 19.89 -3.81
C LYS A 149 11.43 18.72 -3.21
N GLU A 150 11.19 17.70 -4.01
CA GLU A 150 10.41 16.53 -3.64
C GLU A 150 11.09 15.25 -4.15
N GLU A 151 10.84 14.15 -3.47
CA GLU A 151 11.34 12.82 -3.83
C GLU A 151 10.19 11.94 -4.32
N VAL A 152 10.44 11.19 -5.37
CA VAL A 152 9.45 10.30 -5.98
C VAL A 152 9.50 8.95 -5.30
N CYS A 153 8.40 8.50 -4.71
CA CYS A 153 8.32 7.17 -4.09
C CYS A 153 7.73 6.12 -5.02
N LYS A 154 6.87 6.53 -5.96
CA LYS A 154 6.22 5.64 -6.88
C LYS A 154 5.87 6.37 -8.18
N LEU A 155 6.04 5.68 -9.32
CA LEU A 155 5.49 6.08 -10.61
C LEU A 155 4.45 5.05 -11.03
N ILE A 156 3.38 5.50 -11.68
CA ILE A 156 2.37 4.62 -12.27
C ILE A 156 2.17 4.98 -13.74
N VAL A 157 2.07 3.98 -14.59
CA VAL A 157 1.53 4.09 -15.95
C VAL A 157 0.15 3.45 -15.95
N THR A 158 -0.85 4.13 -16.51
CA THR A 158 -2.22 3.61 -16.54
C THR A 158 -2.66 3.26 -17.95
N ASN A 159 -3.29 2.12 -18.11
CA ASN A 159 -4.05 1.73 -19.28
C ASN A 159 -5.02 0.60 -18.93
N THR A 160 -6.22 0.59 -19.49
CA THR A 160 -7.19 -0.51 -19.31
C THR A 160 -6.87 -1.74 -20.17
N ASP A 161 -6.00 -1.60 -21.16
CA ASP A 161 -5.44 -2.72 -21.92
C ASP A 161 -4.22 -3.29 -21.18
N TYR A 162 -4.45 -4.40 -20.49
CA TYR A 162 -3.42 -5.07 -19.70
C TYR A 162 -2.27 -5.65 -20.56
N GLU A 163 -2.57 -6.13 -21.77
CA GLU A 163 -1.54 -6.65 -22.69
C GLU A 163 -0.61 -5.52 -23.14
N TYR A 164 -1.17 -4.34 -23.40
CA TYR A 164 -0.38 -3.17 -23.75
C TYR A 164 0.51 -2.72 -22.57
N LEU A 165 0.01 -2.78 -21.33
CA LEU A 165 0.85 -2.52 -20.16
C LEU A 165 2.02 -3.50 -20.04
N GLN A 166 1.80 -4.78 -20.35
CA GLN A 166 2.87 -5.78 -20.38
C GLN A 166 3.91 -5.51 -21.48
N GLN A 167 3.48 -5.01 -22.64
CA GLN A 167 4.39 -4.60 -23.74
C GLN A 167 5.27 -3.42 -23.27
N ILE A 168 4.67 -2.37 -22.69
CA ILE A 168 5.42 -1.24 -22.11
C ILE A 168 6.46 -1.76 -21.11
N HIS A 169 6.05 -2.62 -20.17
CA HIS A 169 6.96 -3.20 -19.19
C HIS A 169 8.15 -3.94 -19.84
N ALA A 170 7.88 -4.77 -20.84
CA ALA A 170 8.92 -5.50 -21.55
C ALA A 170 9.93 -4.57 -22.26
N GLU A 171 9.45 -3.49 -22.86
CA GLU A 171 10.29 -2.52 -23.56
C GLU A 171 11.15 -1.65 -22.64
N ILE A 172 10.66 -1.31 -21.44
CA ILE A 172 11.42 -0.50 -20.48
C ILE A 172 12.26 -1.34 -19.52
N ARG A 173 12.19 -2.67 -19.59
CA ARG A 173 12.90 -3.61 -18.72
C ARG A 173 14.38 -3.27 -18.50
N PRO A 174 15.15 -2.80 -19.50
CA PRO A 174 16.55 -2.42 -19.28
C PRO A 174 16.79 -1.26 -18.30
N LEU A 175 15.73 -0.52 -17.92
CA LEU A 175 15.80 0.57 -16.94
C LEU A 175 15.41 0.11 -15.53
N LEU A 176 14.98 -1.14 -15.34
CA LEU A 176 14.29 -1.60 -14.15
C LEU A 176 15.16 -2.43 -13.19
N ASP A 177 16.48 -2.47 -13.35
CA ASP A 177 17.38 -3.28 -12.51
C ASP A 177 17.27 -2.92 -11.01
N ASP A 178 17.07 -1.64 -10.69
CA ASP A 178 16.90 -1.12 -9.32
C ASP A 178 15.45 -0.72 -9.02
N ILE A 179 14.50 -1.34 -9.71
CA ILE A 179 13.06 -1.08 -9.57
C ILE A 179 12.31 -2.36 -9.23
N THR A 180 11.44 -2.26 -8.23
CA THR A 180 10.36 -3.21 -8.00
C THR A 180 9.18 -2.81 -8.87
N VAL A 181 8.67 -3.73 -9.67
CA VAL A 181 7.50 -3.54 -10.52
C VAL A 181 6.35 -4.35 -9.98
N SER A 182 5.17 -3.76 -9.89
CA SER A 182 3.93 -4.48 -9.64
C SER A 182 2.84 -4.06 -10.60
N PHE A 183 1.85 -4.94 -10.77
CA PHE A 183 0.63 -4.66 -11.52
C PHE A 183 -0.54 -4.65 -10.55
N SER A 184 -1.42 -3.67 -10.67
CA SER A 184 -2.58 -3.56 -9.78
C SER A 184 -3.82 -3.09 -10.54
N SER A 185 -5.00 -3.39 -9.96
CA SER A 185 -6.32 -2.96 -10.46
C SER A 185 -6.58 -3.28 -11.93
N ASN A 186 -5.87 -4.24 -12.53
CA ASN A 186 -5.91 -4.57 -13.97
C ASN A 186 -5.75 -3.36 -14.91
N ARG A 187 -5.14 -2.27 -14.42
CA ARG A 187 -4.97 -1.02 -15.17
C ARG A 187 -3.67 -0.28 -14.90
N TYR A 188 -2.83 -0.74 -13.96
CA TYR A 188 -1.62 -0.04 -13.52
C TYR A 188 -0.37 -0.89 -13.65
N ILE A 189 0.72 -0.26 -14.14
CA ILE A 189 2.09 -0.69 -13.81
C ILE A 189 2.61 0.30 -12.78
N GLU A 190 3.07 -0.20 -11.65
CA GLU A 190 3.65 0.57 -10.56
C GLU A 190 5.16 0.33 -10.48
N PHE A 191 5.93 1.40 -10.44
CA PHE A 191 7.38 1.38 -10.29
C PHE A 191 7.75 1.96 -8.94
N MET A 192 8.47 1.20 -8.16
CA MET A 192 8.95 1.58 -6.83
C MET A 192 10.45 1.27 -6.73
N HIS A 193 11.14 1.85 -5.78
CA HIS A 193 12.55 1.52 -5.55
C HIS A 193 12.73 0.02 -5.26
N ARG A 194 13.87 -0.53 -5.67
CA ARG A 194 14.19 -1.95 -5.50
C ARG A 194 13.97 -2.44 -4.08
N GLY A 195 13.31 -3.57 -3.95
CA GLY A 195 13.01 -4.20 -2.66
C GLY A 195 11.84 -3.59 -1.89
N VAL A 196 11.19 -2.54 -2.42
CA VAL A 196 9.95 -2.01 -1.82
C VAL A 196 8.82 -3.00 -2.09
N ASN A 197 8.25 -3.55 -1.02
CA ASN A 197 7.02 -4.32 -0.98
C ASN A 197 6.45 -4.29 0.46
N LYS A 198 5.20 -4.67 0.65
CA LYS A 198 4.53 -4.63 1.96
C LYS A 198 5.24 -5.50 3.02
N GLY A 199 5.85 -6.62 2.62
CA GLY A 199 6.59 -7.50 3.53
C GLY A 199 7.88 -6.86 4.03
N ALA A 200 8.66 -6.23 3.15
CA ALA A 200 9.84 -5.46 3.53
C ALA A 200 9.48 -4.30 4.47
N GLY A 201 8.33 -3.63 4.24
CA GLY A 201 7.79 -2.61 5.12
C GLY A 201 7.45 -3.16 6.51
N LEU A 202 6.81 -4.33 6.59
CA LEU A 202 6.50 -5.01 7.85
C LEU A 202 7.77 -5.37 8.63
N TRP A 203 8.77 -5.97 7.98
CA TRP A 203 10.04 -6.29 8.64
C TRP A 203 10.75 -5.03 9.12
N LYS A 204 10.78 -3.99 8.30
CA LYS A 204 11.40 -2.72 8.68
C LYS A 204 10.73 -2.09 9.90
N LEU A 205 9.40 -2.12 9.98
CA LEU A 205 8.69 -1.65 11.17
C LEU A 205 8.96 -2.54 12.39
N ALA A 206 8.94 -3.86 12.22
CA ALA A 206 9.25 -4.81 13.30
C ALA A 206 10.66 -4.56 13.86
N ASP A 207 11.67 -4.37 13.00
CA ASP A 207 13.04 -4.02 13.42
C ASP A 207 13.10 -2.70 14.19
N LEU A 208 12.39 -1.65 13.70
CA LEU A 208 12.34 -0.34 14.37
C LEU A 208 11.73 -0.42 15.77
N LEU A 209 10.78 -1.34 15.98
CA LEU A 209 10.10 -1.54 17.25
C LEU A 209 10.73 -2.64 18.12
N GLY A 210 11.73 -3.35 17.63
CA GLY A 210 12.34 -4.48 18.34
C GLY A 210 11.38 -5.66 18.52
N VAL A 211 10.43 -5.86 17.58
CA VAL A 211 9.45 -6.94 17.59
C VAL A 211 9.97 -8.12 16.75
N PRO A 212 10.07 -9.34 17.30
CA PRO A 212 10.41 -10.53 16.52
C PRO A 212 9.40 -10.76 15.38
N TYR A 213 9.85 -11.15 14.20
CA TYR A 213 8.98 -11.41 13.04
C TYR A 213 7.91 -12.46 13.33
N GLY A 214 8.22 -13.47 14.14
CA GLY A 214 7.26 -14.48 14.60
C GLY A 214 6.13 -13.94 15.50
N GLU A 215 6.25 -12.69 15.99
CA GLU A 215 5.23 -11.99 16.77
C GLU A 215 4.43 -10.98 15.94
N THR A 216 4.48 -11.11 14.59
CA THR A 216 3.67 -10.33 13.65
C THR A 216 2.57 -11.17 13.05
N LEU A 217 1.44 -10.55 12.74
CA LEU A 217 0.31 -11.13 12.02
C LEU A 217 0.05 -10.26 10.79
N ALA A 218 -0.18 -10.87 9.64
CA ALA A 218 -0.55 -10.17 8.41
C ALA A 218 -1.93 -10.60 7.92
N ILE A 219 -2.75 -9.62 7.48
CA ILE A 219 -4.08 -9.86 6.90
C ILE A 219 -4.10 -9.24 5.50
N GLY A 220 -4.52 -9.98 4.48
CA GLY A 220 -4.58 -9.49 3.11
C GLY A 220 -5.43 -10.34 2.20
N ASP A 221 -5.67 -9.83 0.98
CA ASP A 221 -6.56 -10.44 -0.01
C ASP A 221 -5.95 -10.62 -1.40
N ASN A 222 -4.87 -9.90 -1.75
CA ASN A 222 -4.43 -9.83 -3.15
C ASN A 222 -2.92 -10.06 -3.35
N ILE A 223 -2.51 -10.09 -4.61
CA ILE A 223 -1.15 -10.44 -5.03
C ILE A 223 -0.09 -9.54 -4.40
N ASN A 224 -0.39 -8.24 -4.25
CA ASN A 224 0.50 -7.27 -3.60
C ASN A 224 0.71 -7.51 -2.09
N ASP A 225 -0.09 -8.39 -1.46
CA ASP A 225 0.05 -8.81 -0.06
C ASP A 225 0.94 -10.04 0.11
N THR A 226 1.25 -10.74 -0.99
CA THR A 226 2.00 -12.00 -0.94
C THR A 226 3.28 -11.90 -0.11
N ASP A 227 4.05 -10.81 -0.30
CA ASP A 227 5.30 -10.63 0.44
C ASP A 227 5.04 -10.32 1.92
N MET A 228 3.95 -9.60 2.25
CA MET A 228 3.55 -9.33 3.63
C MET A 228 3.09 -10.60 4.35
N LEU A 229 2.29 -11.42 3.67
CA LEU A 229 1.83 -12.71 4.19
C LEU A 229 3.02 -13.66 4.46
N LYS A 230 3.98 -13.75 3.54
CA LYS A 230 5.21 -14.54 3.72
C LYS A 230 6.11 -14.00 4.83
N ALA A 231 6.09 -12.71 5.09
CA ALA A 231 6.95 -12.05 6.06
C ALA A 231 6.48 -12.23 7.51
N ALA A 232 5.20 -12.48 7.72
CA ALA A 232 4.57 -12.51 9.04
C ALA A 232 4.74 -13.86 9.76
N GLY A 233 4.63 -13.83 11.09
CA GLY A 233 4.60 -15.02 11.92
C GLY A 233 3.28 -15.79 11.87
N LEU A 234 2.20 -15.13 11.42
CA LEU A 234 0.93 -15.74 11.02
C LEU A 234 0.36 -14.97 9.83
N SER A 235 0.03 -15.67 8.77
CA SER A 235 -0.57 -15.12 7.57
C SER A 235 -2.06 -15.50 7.47
N VAL A 236 -2.91 -14.48 7.35
CA VAL A 236 -4.36 -14.61 7.29
C VAL A 236 -4.86 -14.06 5.96
N GLY A 237 -5.46 -14.91 5.14
CA GLY A 237 -6.23 -14.47 3.97
C GLY A 237 -7.69 -14.21 4.37
N VAL A 238 -8.31 -13.16 3.82
CA VAL A 238 -9.76 -12.99 3.98
C VAL A 238 -10.51 -13.90 3.01
N HIS A 239 -11.80 -14.19 3.26
CA HIS A 239 -12.57 -15.16 2.45
C HIS A 239 -12.61 -14.80 0.95
N ASN A 240 -12.74 -13.51 0.64
CA ASN A 240 -12.75 -12.98 -0.73
C ASN A 240 -11.37 -12.85 -1.38
N LEU A 241 -10.32 -13.48 -0.81
CA LEU A 241 -8.96 -13.41 -1.33
C LEU A 241 -8.85 -13.89 -2.79
N ASN A 242 -7.91 -13.31 -3.52
CA ASN A 242 -7.50 -13.82 -4.83
C ASN A 242 -6.93 -15.26 -4.67
N PRO A 243 -7.46 -16.26 -5.38
CA PRO A 243 -7.03 -17.65 -5.23
C PRO A 243 -5.52 -17.88 -5.41
N ILE A 244 -4.83 -17.00 -6.14
CA ILE A 244 -3.38 -17.07 -6.37
C ILE A 244 -2.60 -16.96 -5.06
N ILE A 245 -3.09 -16.18 -4.09
CA ILE A 245 -2.38 -15.99 -2.82
C ILE A 245 -2.72 -17.03 -1.76
N ARG A 246 -3.74 -17.85 -1.96
CA ARG A 246 -4.17 -18.89 -1.01
C ARG A 246 -3.02 -19.76 -0.48
N PRO A 247 -2.04 -20.20 -1.32
CA PRO A 247 -0.90 -21.00 -0.84
C PRO A 247 0.03 -20.28 0.14
N TYR A 248 -0.07 -18.97 0.29
CA TYR A 248 0.75 -18.15 1.18
C TYR A 248 0.04 -17.77 2.47
N CYS A 249 -1.20 -18.22 2.66
CA CYS A 249 -1.98 -18.01 3.87
C CYS A 249 -1.94 -19.27 4.74
N ASP A 250 -1.51 -19.13 6.00
CA ASP A 250 -1.62 -20.18 7.00
C ASP A 250 -3.09 -20.53 7.27
N VAL A 251 -3.91 -19.48 7.33
CA VAL A 251 -5.34 -19.57 7.56
C VAL A 251 -6.11 -18.63 6.63
N VAL A 252 -7.40 -18.92 6.43
CA VAL A 252 -8.36 -18.05 5.72
C VAL A 252 -9.58 -17.89 6.61
N THR A 253 -10.10 -16.67 6.68
CA THR A 253 -11.33 -16.37 7.43
C THR A 253 -12.56 -16.97 6.76
N ASP A 254 -13.59 -17.24 7.54
CA ASP A 254 -14.89 -17.62 7.00
C ASP A 254 -15.67 -16.38 6.52
N ALA A 255 -15.41 -15.21 7.15
CA ALA A 255 -15.99 -13.94 6.78
C ALA A 255 -15.23 -13.26 5.61
N THR A 256 -15.97 -12.53 4.79
CA THR A 256 -15.45 -11.62 3.76
C THR A 256 -15.09 -10.26 4.38
N ASN A 257 -14.46 -9.37 3.60
CA ASN A 257 -14.23 -7.98 3.99
C ASN A 257 -15.52 -7.25 4.38
N ASP A 258 -16.65 -7.57 3.75
CA ASP A 258 -17.96 -6.99 4.05
C ASP A 258 -18.59 -7.55 5.34
N GLU A 259 -18.14 -8.72 5.79
CA GLU A 259 -18.69 -9.45 6.94
C GLU A 259 -17.82 -9.37 8.20
N GLY A 260 -16.69 -8.67 8.14
CA GLY A 260 -15.83 -8.47 9.31
C GLY A 260 -14.66 -9.46 9.44
N ALA A 261 -14.06 -9.86 8.32
CA ALA A 261 -12.91 -10.78 8.28
C ALA A 261 -11.76 -10.38 9.21
N VAL A 262 -11.51 -9.07 9.35
CA VAL A 262 -10.44 -8.58 10.24
C VAL A 262 -10.80 -8.81 11.72
N ALA A 263 -12.07 -8.64 12.10
CA ALA A 263 -12.56 -8.95 13.44
C ALA A 263 -12.39 -10.45 13.74
N GLU A 264 -12.84 -11.31 12.83
CA GLU A 264 -12.67 -12.77 12.98
C GLU A 264 -11.21 -13.14 13.21
N ALA A 265 -10.28 -12.58 12.39
CA ALA A 265 -8.86 -12.85 12.53
C ALA A 265 -8.29 -12.40 13.89
N ILE A 266 -8.69 -11.22 14.35
CA ILE A 266 -8.25 -10.65 15.64
C ILE A 266 -8.80 -11.47 16.81
N GLU A 267 -10.09 -11.75 16.82
CA GLU A 267 -10.75 -12.51 17.89
C GLU A 267 -10.19 -13.92 18.05
N LYS A 268 -9.92 -14.59 16.91
CA LYS A 268 -9.49 -15.98 16.91
C LYS A 268 -8.00 -16.17 17.23
N TYR A 269 -7.15 -15.22 16.88
CA TYR A 269 -5.68 -15.40 16.96
C TYR A 269 -4.97 -14.39 17.86
N VAL A 270 -5.61 -13.29 18.27
CA VAL A 270 -4.98 -12.22 19.03
C VAL A 270 -5.63 -12.04 20.39
N LEU A 271 -6.94 -12.07 20.51
CA LEU A 271 -7.70 -11.86 21.75
C LEU A 271 -7.89 -13.14 22.53
#